data_269ce228f9b6278d79f35228ebe084c0
#
_entry.id   269ce228f9b6278d79f35228ebe084c0
#
_cell.length_a   1.000
_cell.length_b   1.000
_cell.length_c   1.000
_cell.angle_alpha   90.00
_cell.angle_beta   90.00
_cell.angle_gamma   90.00
#
_symmetry.space_group_name_H-M   'P 1'
#
loop_
_entity.id
_entity.type
_entity.pdbx_description
1 polymer ?
#
loop_
_entity_poly.entity_id
_entity_poly.type
_entity_poly.pdbx_seq_one_letter_code
_entity_poly.pdbx_strand_id
1 'polypeptide(L)'
;PLSMPLVQHTFPWGGKSYIEHPQWEYKRLHAWDKVEKGDIVVFNFPTGDTVCTKMQNPDYYTLCHYYGKRTVENRKDVFGEIVVRPVDRRENYVKRCVGTPGDTLQIIDNVIYIDGVQEPVHPYLQYNYIVQTDGHVLGNSYLTKLGISKEDRESNGNGLYRLPLTVAMKAELEKNSHVLSITVEPEDQGGEVYPLGHNTWTRD
;
A
#
# COMPACT_ATOMS: atom_id res chain seq x y z
N PRO A 1 24.38 9.70 2.20
CA PRO A 1 25.21 9.61 3.42
C PRO A 1 25.86 8.23 3.58
N LEU A 2 27.01 8.19 4.24
CA LEU A 2 27.66 6.94 4.58
C LEU A 2 26.92 6.25 5.71
N SER A 3 26.61 4.97 5.55
CA SER A 3 25.85 4.19 6.52
C SER A 3 26.57 2.92 6.92
N MET A 4 26.24 2.44 8.12
CA MET A 4 26.67 1.13 8.56
C MET A 4 25.94 0.03 7.78
N PRO A 5 26.60 -1.03 7.31
CA PRO A 5 25.96 -2.16 6.65
C PRO A 5 24.86 -2.77 7.53
N LEU A 6 23.78 -3.24 6.93
CA LEU A 6 22.63 -3.92 7.58
C LEU A 6 21.79 -3.06 8.53
N VAL A 7 22.10 -1.78 8.70
CA VAL A 7 21.32 -0.86 9.54
C VAL A 7 20.83 0.30 8.69
N GLN A 8 19.53 0.39 8.48
CA GLN A 8 18.95 1.31 7.49
C GLN A 8 18.82 2.75 8.01
N HIS A 9 18.21 2.97 9.16
CA HIS A 9 17.89 4.31 9.67
C HIS A 9 18.41 4.59 11.07
N THR A 10 18.23 3.64 11.98
CA THR A 10 18.44 3.82 13.40
C THR A 10 19.13 2.59 13.99
N PHE A 11 20.07 2.79 14.89
CA PHE A 11 20.68 1.69 15.63
C PHE A 11 19.69 1.03 16.61
N PRO A 12 19.84 -0.27 16.95
CA PRO A 12 18.98 -0.94 17.92
C PRO A 12 18.92 -0.25 19.30
N TRP A 13 19.99 0.44 19.65
CA TRP A 13 20.10 1.21 20.91
C TRP A 13 19.70 2.69 20.76
N GLY A 14 19.16 3.09 19.63
CA GLY A 14 18.80 4.47 19.30
C GLY A 14 19.91 5.24 18.58
N GLY A 15 19.54 6.40 18.02
CA GLY A 15 20.47 7.24 17.25
C GLY A 15 20.50 6.89 15.75
N LYS A 16 20.99 7.84 14.94
CA LYS A 16 21.09 7.68 13.49
C LYS A 16 22.19 6.68 13.13
N SER A 17 21.90 5.78 12.20
CA SER A 17 22.85 4.78 11.69
C SER A 17 23.73 5.28 10.54
N TYR A 18 23.65 6.56 10.20
CA TYR A 18 24.34 7.17 9.08
C TYR A 18 24.96 8.51 9.46
N ILE A 19 26.02 8.89 8.75
CA ILE A 19 26.71 10.16 8.92
C ILE A 19 26.06 11.20 7.98
N GLU A 20 25.66 12.35 8.53
CA GLU A 20 25.06 13.44 7.77
C GLU A 20 26.09 14.29 7.02
N HIS A 21 27.33 14.33 7.53
CA HIS A 21 28.44 15.07 6.94
C HIS A 21 29.71 14.22 6.90
N PRO A 22 30.48 14.20 5.79
CA PRO A 22 30.19 14.85 4.51
C PRO A 22 29.07 14.16 3.73
N GLN A 23 28.26 14.94 3.03
CA GLN A 23 27.29 14.43 2.06
C GLN A 23 27.76 14.75 0.66
N TRP A 24 27.71 13.75 -0.24
CA TRP A 24 27.81 14.02 -1.65
C TRP A 24 26.49 14.59 -2.16
N GLU A 25 26.59 15.51 -3.13
CA GLU A 25 25.44 16.03 -3.83
C GLU A 25 24.59 14.89 -4.42
N TYR A 26 23.28 14.96 -4.22
CA TYR A 26 22.37 13.99 -4.85
C TYR A 26 22.39 14.19 -6.37
N LYS A 27 22.77 13.15 -7.08
CA LYS A 27 22.83 13.17 -8.54
C LYS A 27 22.03 12.02 -9.11
N ARG A 28 21.04 12.35 -9.96
CA ARG A 28 20.34 11.32 -10.74
C ARG A 28 21.25 10.86 -11.87
N LEU A 29 21.35 9.54 -12.00
CA LEU A 29 21.95 8.96 -13.18
C LEU A 29 21.06 9.14 -14.41
N HIS A 30 21.65 9.15 -15.59
CA HIS A 30 20.90 9.18 -16.83
C HIS A 30 20.01 7.92 -16.90
N ALA A 31 18.75 8.08 -17.30
CA ALA A 31 17.86 6.94 -17.53
C ALA A 31 18.34 6.16 -18.76
N TRP A 32 18.44 4.85 -18.63
CA TRP A 32 18.86 3.95 -19.72
C TRP A 32 17.66 3.54 -20.56
N ASP A 33 16.48 3.53 -19.93
CA ASP A 33 15.21 3.20 -20.56
C ASP A 33 14.07 4.01 -19.96
N LYS A 34 12.92 4.01 -20.60
CA LYS A 34 11.69 4.64 -20.12
C LYS A 34 10.84 3.60 -19.40
N VAL A 35 10.19 4.05 -18.32
CA VAL A 35 9.21 3.21 -17.63
C VAL A 35 7.99 3.08 -18.52
N GLU A 36 7.55 1.83 -18.71
CA GLU A 36 6.35 1.48 -19.48
C GLU A 36 5.24 0.92 -18.57
N LYS A 37 4.02 0.87 -19.09
CA LYS A 37 2.91 0.21 -18.39
C LYS A 37 3.21 -1.27 -18.19
N GLY A 38 2.96 -1.77 -16.98
CA GLY A 38 3.25 -3.15 -16.61
C GLY A 38 4.59 -3.36 -15.91
N ASP A 39 5.53 -2.43 -16.01
CA ASP A 39 6.83 -2.53 -15.36
C ASP A 39 6.70 -2.57 -13.83
N ILE A 40 7.62 -3.31 -13.21
CA ILE A 40 7.79 -3.27 -11.76
C ILE A 40 8.81 -2.18 -11.43
N VAL A 41 8.34 -1.11 -10.80
CA VAL A 41 9.15 0.06 -10.47
C VAL A 41 9.45 0.14 -8.98
N VAL A 42 10.67 0.56 -8.66
CA VAL A 42 11.12 0.90 -7.32
C VAL A 42 11.22 2.40 -7.20
N PHE A 43 10.53 2.99 -6.23
CA PHE A 43 10.54 4.44 -6.03
C PHE A 43 10.52 4.80 -4.55
N ASN A 44 10.99 6.00 -4.23
CA ASN A 44 10.86 6.52 -2.87
C ASN A 44 9.39 6.91 -2.60
N PHE A 45 8.89 6.54 -1.42
CA PHE A 45 7.55 6.95 -1.02
C PHE A 45 7.45 8.47 -0.96
N PRO A 46 6.47 9.09 -1.62
CA PRO A 46 6.42 10.56 -1.78
C PRO A 46 6.40 11.34 -0.48
N THR A 47 5.70 10.82 0.55
CA THR A 47 5.58 11.45 1.87
C THR A 47 6.55 10.89 2.91
N GLY A 48 7.49 10.04 2.50
CA GLY A 48 8.46 9.38 3.36
C GLY A 48 9.69 10.24 3.71
N ASP A 49 9.71 11.52 3.32
CA ASP A 49 10.82 12.43 3.60
C ASP A 49 10.82 12.92 5.05
N THR A 50 9.66 13.13 5.65
CA THR A 50 9.50 13.61 7.01
C THR A 50 8.81 12.56 7.86
N VAL A 51 9.39 12.23 9.00
CA VAL A 51 8.87 11.21 9.90
C VAL A 51 8.87 11.66 11.35
N CYS A 52 7.87 11.21 12.10
CA CYS A 52 7.81 11.29 13.56
C CYS A 52 8.50 10.06 14.16
N THR A 53 9.50 10.22 15.00
CA THR A 53 10.34 9.10 15.47
C THR A 53 9.58 8.07 16.31
N LYS A 54 8.53 8.47 17.01
CA LYS A 54 7.69 7.57 17.83
C LYS A 54 6.46 7.04 17.10
N MET A 55 6.03 7.71 16.02
CA MET A 55 4.86 7.33 15.25
C MET A 55 5.17 7.52 13.76
N GLN A 56 5.69 6.47 13.14
CA GLN A 56 6.11 6.52 11.73
C GLN A 56 4.98 6.17 10.76
N ASN A 57 3.92 5.54 11.25
CA ASN A 57 2.71 5.22 10.49
C ASN A 57 1.49 5.63 11.33
N PRO A 58 0.58 6.45 10.83
CA PRO A 58 0.62 7.11 9.50
C PRO A 58 1.79 8.11 9.36
N ASP A 59 2.07 8.55 8.12
CA ASP A 59 3.15 9.50 7.84
C ASP A 59 2.91 10.88 8.47
N TYR A 60 3.96 11.70 8.55
CA TYR A 60 3.92 13.03 9.18
C TYR A 60 2.83 13.94 8.62
N TYR A 61 2.62 13.96 7.29
CA TYR A 61 1.64 14.84 6.68
C TYR A 61 0.21 14.42 7.00
N THR A 62 -0.04 13.12 7.03
CA THR A 62 -1.31 12.54 7.49
C THR A 62 -1.57 12.84 8.97
N LEU A 63 -0.55 12.70 9.82
CA LEU A 63 -0.67 13.10 11.24
C LEU A 63 -0.97 14.59 11.38
N CYS A 64 -0.32 15.45 10.60
CA CYS A 64 -0.59 16.88 10.60
C CYS A 64 -2.00 17.23 10.11
N HIS A 65 -2.54 16.45 9.19
CA HIS A 65 -3.92 16.61 8.73
C HIS A 65 -4.93 16.29 9.85
N TYR A 66 -4.76 15.18 10.56
CA TYR A 66 -5.69 14.76 11.61
C TYR A 66 -5.55 15.56 12.90
N TYR A 67 -4.35 15.84 13.35
CA TYR A 67 -4.08 16.44 14.66
C TYR A 67 -3.69 17.91 14.62
N GLY A 68 -3.45 18.45 13.43
CA GLY A 68 -2.92 19.79 13.22
C GLY A 68 -1.40 19.85 13.40
N LYS A 69 -0.72 20.57 12.50
CA LYS A 69 0.75 20.69 12.46
C LYS A 69 1.35 21.11 13.80
N ARG A 70 0.79 22.13 14.44
CA ARG A 70 1.26 22.63 15.76
C ARG A 70 1.20 21.57 16.85
N THR A 71 0.17 20.72 16.84
CA THR A 71 0.02 19.63 17.80
C THR A 71 1.10 18.58 17.60
N VAL A 72 1.32 18.18 16.35
CA VAL A 72 2.33 17.16 16.01
C VAL A 72 3.73 17.65 16.36
N GLU A 73 4.06 18.90 16.07
CA GLU A 73 5.37 19.48 16.35
C GLU A 73 5.65 19.72 17.84
N ASN A 74 4.64 20.03 18.63
CA ASN A 74 4.77 20.35 20.06
C ASN A 74 4.65 19.12 20.98
N ARG A 75 3.91 18.08 20.57
CA ARG A 75 3.68 16.89 21.39
C ARG A 75 4.75 15.82 21.17
N LYS A 76 6.01 16.16 21.50
CA LYS A 76 7.16 15.23 21.40
C LYS A 76 7.04 14.00 22.31
N ASP A 77 6.22 14.09 23.35
CA ASP A 77 5.84 12.97 24.21
C ASP A 77 5.11 11.87 23.45
N VAL A 78 4.26 12.24 22.50
CA VAL A 78 3.45 11.33 21.66
C VAL A 78 4.14 11.02 20.34
N PHE A 79 4.54 12.03 19.58
CA PHE A 79 5.01 11.89 18.21
C PHE A 79 6.54 11.71 18.10
N GLY A 80 7.28 12.08 19.14
CA GLY A 80 8.73 12.09 19.13
C GLY A 80 9.34 13.30 18.42
N GLU A 81 10.57 13.14 17.97
CA GLU A 81 11.25 14.18 17.16
C GLU A 81 10.81 14.05 15.70
N ILE A 82 10.77 15.20 15.02
CA ILE A 82 10.50 15.26 13.58
C ILE A 82 11.85 15.23 12.86
N VAL A 83 12.03 14.24 12.01
CA VAL A 83 13.28 14.03 11.27
C VAL A 83 12.99 14.06 9.78
N VAL A 84 13.74 14.89 9.06
CA VAL A 84 13.75 14.89 7.59
C VAL A 84 14.80 13.89 7.11
N ARG A 85 14.39 12.95 6.27
CA ARG A 85 15.29 11.92 5.72
C ARG A 85 15.86 12.37 4.38
N PRO A 86 17.18 12.26 4.16
CA PRO A 86 17.76 12.44 2.84
C PRO A 86 17.24 11.38 1.86
N VAL A 87 17.30 11.67 0.55
CA VAL A 87 16.67 10.85 -0.50
C VAL A 87 17.05 9.37 -0.43
N ASP A 88 18.31 9.08 -0.16
CA ASP A 88 18.84 7.72 -0.05
C ASP A 88 18.47 7.00 1.27
N ARG A 89 17.72 7.67 2.14
CA ARG A 89 17.20 7.14 3.40
C ARG A 89 15.68 7.13 3.47
N ARG A 90 15.01 7.49 2.39
CA ARG A 90 13.56 7.36 2.28
C ARG A 90 13.19 5.89 2.04
N GLU A 91 12.00 5.54 2.43
CA GLU A 91 11.47 4.20 2.17
C GLU A 91 11.28 3.97 0.67
N ASN A 92 11.69 2.80 0.22
CA ASN A 92 11.52 2.38 -1.17
C ASN A 92 10.32 1.47 -1.27
N TYR A 93 9.40 1.80 -2.16
CA TYR A 93 8.25 0.98 -2.49
C TYR A 93 8.43 0.34 -3.85
N VAL A 94 7.93 -0.88 -3.95
CA VAL A 94 7.88 -1.64 -5.20
C VAL A 94 6.43 -1.75 -5.62
N LYS A 95 6.10 -1.22 -6.78
CA LYS A 95 4.75 -1.27 -7.35
C LYS A 95 4.80 -1.52 -8.85
N ARG A 96 3.71 -2.06 -9.39
CA ARG A 96 3.54 -2.14 -10.84
C ARG A 96 3.12 -0.78 -11.38
N CYS A 97 3.76 -0.33 -12.46
CA CYS A 97 3.36 0.87 -13.19
C CYS A 97 2.05 0.57 -13.94
N VAL A 98 0.98 1.25 -13.59
CA VAL A 98 -0.33 1.09 -14.22
C VAL A 98 -0.63 2.17 -15.26
N GLY A 99 0.05 3.30 -15.19
CA GLY A 99 -0.06 4.41 -16.13
C GLY A 99 1.22 5.22 -16.21
N THR A 100 1.46 5.85 -17.34
CA THR A 100 2.63 6.67 -17.63
C THR A 100 2.26 8.15 -17.72
N PRO A 101 3.25 9.07 -17.69
CA PRO A 101 2.96 10.49 -17.85
C PRO A 101 2.21 10.80 -19.14
N GLY A 102 1.04 11.44 -19.00
CA GLY A 102 0.13 11.76 -20.12
C GLY A 102 -1.10 10.88 -20.18
N ASP A 103 -1.08 9.70 -19.57
CA ASP A 103 -2.23 8.80 -19.54
C ASP A 103 -3.34 9.35 -18.62
N THR A 104 -4.59 9.12 -18.99
CA THR A 104 -5.76 9.37 -18.14
C THR A 104 -6.17 8.07 -17.45
N LEU A 105 -5.98 7.98 -16.14
CA LEU A 105 -6.32 6.80 -15.34
C LEU A 105 -7.71 6.96 -14.72
N GLN A 106 -8.56 5.94 -14.87
CA GLN A 106 -9.84 5.81 -14.20
C GLN A 106 -9.96 4.42 -13.57
N ILE A 107 -10.61 4.35 -12.41
CA ILE A 107 -10.97 3.08 -11.77
C ILE A 107 -12.50 3.06 -11.66
N ILE A 108 -13.15 2.11 -12.32
CA ILE A 108 -14.59 1.94 -12.32
C ILE A 108 -14.88 0.51 -11.89
N ASP A 109 -15.61 0.35 -10.81
CA ASP A 109 -15.96 -0.97 -10.24
C ASP A 109 -14.72 -1.89 -10.08
N ASN A 110 -13.64 -1.34 -9.54
CA ASN A 110 -12.34 -2.03 -9.35
C ASN A 110 -11.61 -2.41 -10.67
N VAL A 111 -12.07 -1.93 -11.81
CA VAL A 111 -11.43 -2.14 -13.10
C VAL A 111 -10.68 -0.89 -13.53
N ILE A 112 -9.43 -1.07 -13.93
CA ILE A 112 -8.56 0.02 -14.40
C ILE A 112 -8.84 0.31 -15.88
N TYR A 113 -9.02 1.58 -16.18
CA TYR A 113 -9.11 2.13 -17.54
C TYR A 113 -8.00 3.14 -17.76
N ILE A 114 -7.30 3.01 -18.86
CA ILE A 114 -6.29 3.97 -19.31
C ILE A 114 -6.76 4.57 -20.64
N ASP A 115 -6.88 5.89 -20.69
CA ASP A 115 -7.41 6.65 -21.84
C ASP A 115 -8.77 6.13 -22.33
N GLY A 116 -9.61 5.70 -21.39
CA GLY A 116 -10.93 5.14 -21.66
C GLY A 116 -10.95 3.68 -22.13
N VAL A 117 -9.79 3.03 -22.25
CA VAL A 117 -9.67 1.62 -22.62
C VAL A 117 -9.45 0.79 -21.35
N GLN A 118 -10.23 -0.28 -21.21
CA GLN A 118 -10.08 -1.22 -20.10
C GLN A 118 -8.74 -1.94 -20.18
N GLU A 119 -7.96 -1.90 -19.08
CA GLU A 119 -6.74 -2.67 -18.96
C GLU A 119 -7.04 -4.16 -18.67
N PRO A 120 -6.23 -5.07 -19.20
CA PRO A 120 -6.37 -6.50 -18.90
C PRO A 120 -6.21 -6.78 -17.40
N VAL A 121 -7.13 -7.55 -16.84
CA VAL A 121 -7.04 -7.95 -15.43
C VAL A 121 -5.87 -8.89 -15.25
N HIS A 122 -4.93 -8.52 -14.38
CA HIS A 122 -3.78 -9.37 -14.07
C HIS A 122 -4.25 -10.66 -13.38
N PRO A 123 -3.80 -11.86 -13.79
CA PRO A 123 -4.31 -13.14 -13.27
C PRO A 123 -4.10 -13.33 -11.76
N TYR A 124 -3.11 -12.64 -11.19
CA TYR A 124 -2.83 -12.67 -9.74
C TYR A 124 -3.36 -11.44 -8.99
N LEU A 125 -4.19 -10.62 -9.64
CA LEU A 125 -4.86 -9.52 -8.94
C LEU A 125 -5.84 -10.09 -7.92
N GLN A 126 -5.75 -9.61 -6.69
CA GLN A 126 -6.62 -9.99 -5.59
C GLN A 126 -7.47 -8.82 -5.16
N TYR A 127 -8.75 -9.09 -4.92
CA TYR A 127 -9.67 -8.20 -4.22
C TYR A 127 -10.12 -8.85 -2.93
N ASN A 128 -10.54 -8.07 -1.96
CA ASN A 128 -11.22 -8.59 -0.79
C ASN A 128 -12.66 -8.94 -1.16
N TYR A 129 -13.04 -10.14 -0.81
CA TYR A 129 -14.40 -10.64 -1.02
C TYR A 129 -15.04 -10.99 0.32
N ILE A 130 -16.32 -10.69 0.41
CA ILE A 130 -17.18 -11.17 1.48
C ILE A 130 -17.80 -12.48 1.00
N VAL A 131 -17.48 -13.56 1.70
CA VAL A 131 -17.95 -14.92 1.40
C VAL A 131 -18.92 -15.34 2.49
N GLN A 132 -20.16 -15.63 2.12
CA GLN A 132 -21.17 -16.15 3.03
C GLN A 132 -21.35 -17.65 2.82
N THR A 133 -21.26 -18.42 3.89
CA THR A 133 -21.57 -19.85 3.90
C THR A 133 -22.92 -20.12 4.58
N ASP A 134 -23.42 -21.33 4.48
CA ASP A 134 -24.62 -21.83 5.16
C ASP A 134 -24.44 -22.07 6.67
N GLY A 135 -23.38 -21.50 7.26
CA GLY A 135 -22.94 -21.74 8.64
C GLY A 135 -21.84 -22.79 8.75
N HIS A 136 -21.51 -23.46 7.64
CA HIS A 136 -20.38 -24.39 7.61
C HIS A 136 -19.05 -23.65 7.68
N VAL A 137 -18.15 -24.17 8.51
CA VAL A 137 -16.82 -23.59 8.68
C VAL A 137 -15.91 -24.06 7.54
N LEU A 138 -15.34 -23.12 6.81
CA LEU A 138 -14.33 -23.42 5.80
C LEU A 138 -13.03 -23.88 6.47
N GLY A 139 -12.66 -25.13 6.22
CA GLY A 139 -11.51 -25.76 6.88
C GLY A 139 -10.18 -25.05 6.53
N ASN A 140 -9.31 -24.88 7.52
CA ASN A 140 -8.01 -24.25 7.34
C ASN A 140 -7.15 -24.91 6.26
N SER A 141 -7.20 -26.23 6.13
CA SER A 141 -6.48 -26.97 5.09
C SER A 141 -7.02 -26.65 3.69
N TYR A 142 -8.33 -26.46 3.55
CA TYR A 142 -8.97 -26.07 2.30
C TYR A 142 -8.54 -24.66 1.87
N LEU A 143 -8.62 -23.69 2.78
CA LEU A 143 -8.17 -22.30 2.52
C LEU A 143 -6.67 -22.22 2.19
N THR A 144 -5.84 -23.05 2.85
CA THR A 144 -4.41 -23.15 2.52
C THR A 144 -4.18 -23.73 1.12
N LYS A 145 -4.95 -24.75 0.71
CA LYS A 145 -4.88 -25.29 -0.65
C LYS A 145 -5.31 -24.29 -1.72
N LEU A 146 -6.24 -23.40 -1.40
CA LEU A 146 -6.62 -22.28 -2.25
C LEU A 146 -5.54 -21.21 -2.35
N GLY A 147 -4.50 -21.26 -1.51
CA GLY A 147 -3.41 -20.27 -1.49
C GLY A 147 -3.68 -19.07 -0.59
N ILE A 148 -4.70 -19.11 0.27
CA ILE A 148 -4.99 -18.03 1.22
C ILE A 148 -4.13 -18.23 2.47
N SER A 149 -3.35 -17.22 2.85
CA SER A 149 -2.50 -17.27 4.04
C SER A 149 -3.35 -17.24 5.33
N LYS A 150 -2.80 -17.69 6.45
CA LYS A 150 -3.56 -17.70 7.73
C LYS A 150 -3.87 -16.29 8.22
N GLU A 151 -2.96 -15.37 7.95
CA GLU A 151 -3.02 -13.97 8.36
C GLU A 151 -4.12 -13.21 7.61
N ASP A 152 -4.47 -13.67 6.40
CA ASP A 152 -5.45 -13.03 5.53
C ASP A 152 -6.89 -13.60 5.71
N ARG A 153 -7.10 -14.47 6.70
CA ARG A 153 -8.39 -15.10 6.96
C ARG A 153 -9.12 -14.38 8.07
N GLU A 154 -10.03 -13.52 7.71
CA GLU A 154 -10.93 -12.91 8.67
C GLU A 154 -12.28 -13.63 8.65
N SER A 155 -12.80 -13.96 9.84
CA SER A 155 -14.12 -14.60 10.01
C SER A 155 -14.81 -14.08 11.26
N ASN A 156 -16.11 -13.88 11.16
CA ASN A 156 -16.93 -13.50 12.32
C ASN A 156 -17.51 -14.70 13.08
N GLY A 157 -17.14 -15.93 12.71
CA GLY A 157 -17.66 -17.17 13.34
C GLY A 157 -19.06 -17.61 12.91
N ASN A 158 -19.81 -16.78 12.16
CA ASN A 158 -21.19 -17.05 11.74
C ASN A 158 -21.29 -17.41 10.25
N GLY A 159 -20.24 -18.01 9.69
CA GLY A 159 -20.21 -18.37 8.27
C GLY A 159 -19.91 -17.20 7.33
N LEU A 160 -19.54 -16.05 7.85
CA LEU A 160 -19.10 -14.90 7.07
C LEU A 160 -17.58 -14.80 7.13
N TYR A 161 -16.97 -14.72 5.97
CA TYR A 161 -15.53 -14.61 5.79
C TYR A 161 -15.19 -13.38 4.95
N ARG A 162 -14.07 -12.71 5.27
CA ARG A 162 -13.43 -11.74 4.42
C ARG A 162 -12.11 -12.34 3.94
N LEU A 163 -12.00 -12.56 2.63
CA LEU A 163 -10.88 -13.30 2.02
C LEU A 163 -10.34 -12.54 0.80
N PRO A 164 -9.02 -12.39 0.66
CA PRO A 164 -8.40 -11.89 -0.57
C PRO A 164 -8.40 -13.02 -1.61
N LEU A 165 -9.16 -12.85 -2.69
CA LEU A 165 -9.30 -13.86 -3.74
C LEU A 165 -8.85 -13.31 -5.09
N THR A 166 -8.11 -14.14 -5.85
CA THR A 166 -7.99 -13.96 -7.30
C THR A 166 -9.25 -14.46 -8.00
N VAL A 167 -9.39 -14.13 -9.28
CA VAL A 167 -10.51 -14.67 -10.10
C VAL A 167 -10.52 -16.19 -10.09
N ALA A 168 -9.36 -16.85 -10.18
CA ALA A 168 -9.27 -18.31 -10.15
C ALA A 168 -9.66 -18.90 -8.77
N MET A 169 -9.21 -18.28 -7.67
CA MET A 169 -9.59 -18.70 -6.32
C MET A 169 -11.09 -18.55 -6.08
N LYS A 170 -11.69 -17.46 -6.55
CA LYS A 170 -13.14 -17.21 -6.49
C LYS A 170 -13.90 -18.31 -7.21
N ALA A 171 -13.53 -18.62 -8.46
CA ALA A 171 -14.15 -19.65 -9.26
C ALA A 171 -14.02 -21.05 -8.64
N GLU A 172 -12.93 -21.33 -7.92
CA GLU A 172 -12.77 -22.60 -7.20
C GLU A 172 -13.64 -22.65 -5.93
N LEU A 173 -13.73 -21.51 -5.22
CA LEU A 173 -14.54 -21.41 -4.01
C LEU A 173 -16.05 -21.48 -4.31
N GLU A 174 -16.50 -20.98 -5.46
CA GLU A 174 -17.88 -21.08 -5.95
C GLU A 174 -18.35 -22.53 -6.17
N LYS A 175 -17.44 -23.48 -6.37
CA LYS A 175 -17.77 -24.91 -6.49
C LYS A 175 -18.08 -25.55 -5.16
N ASN A 176 -17.79 -24.92 -4.05
CA ASN A 176 -18.07 -25.44 -2.72
C ASN A 176 -19.57 -25.28 -2.41
N SER A 177 -20.28 -26.40 -2.21
CA SER A 177 -21.71 -26.41 -1.96
C SER A 177 -22.17 -25.67 -0.70
N HIS A 178 -21.26 -25.40 0.23
CA HIS A 178 -21.53 -24.64 1.46
C HIS A 178 -21.41 -23.15 1.29
N VAL A 179 -20.93 -22.67 0.14
CA VAL A 179 -20.82 -21.25 -0.17
C VAL A 179 -22.12 -20.77 -0.81
N LEU A 180 -22.76 -19.81 -0.16
CA LEU A 180 -24.02 -19.23 -0.60
C LEU A 180 -23.82 -18.02 -1.52
N SER A 181 -22.85 -17.16 -1.20
CA SER A 181 -22.54 -16.00 -2.01
C SER A 181 -21.09 -15.56 -1.85
N ILE A 182 -20.55 -14.96 -2.93
CA ILE A 182 -19.24 -14.32 -2.94
C ILE A 182 -19.41 -12.93 -3.59
N THR A 183 -19.30 -11.88 -2.80
CA THR A 183 -19.42 -10.49 -3.26
C THR A 183 -18.11 -9.76 -3.05
N VAL A 184 -17.74 -8.89 -3.98
CA VAL A 184 -16.60 -7.98 -3.75
C VAL A 184 -16.92 -7.11 -2.56
N GLU A 185 -15.95 -6.95 -1.65
CA GLU A 185 -16.08 -6.00 -0.56
C GLU A 185 -16.27 -4.59 -1.16
N PRO A 186 -17.36 -3.89 -0.80
CA PRO A 186 -17.55 -2.55 -1.30
C PRO A 186 -16.41 -1.66 -0.83
N GLU A 187 -15.83 -0.90 -1.75
CA GLU A 187 -14.87 0.13 -1.35
C GLU A 187 -15.55 1.12 -0.42
N ASP A 188 -14.80 1.53 0.62
CA ASP A 188 -15.24 2.64 1.48
C ASP A 188 -15.27 3.91 0.62
N GLN A 189 -16.46 4.25 0.16
CA GLN A 189 -16.70 5.41 -0.71
C GLN A 189 -16.47 6.76 0.00
N GLY A 190 -16.10 6.73 1.26
CA GLY A 190 -15.85 7.91 2.09
C GLY A 190 -14.38 8.24 2.32
N GLY A 191 -13.45 7.41 1.85
CA GLY A 191 -12.01 7.63 2.03
C GLY A 191 -11.49 8.81 1.19
N GLU A 192 -10.80 9.77 1.83
CA GLU A 192 -10.09 10.81 1.11
C GLU A 192 -8.91 10.20 0.35
N VAL A 193 -8.85 10.44 -0.96
CA VAL A 193 -7.72 10.04 -1.81
C VAL A 193 -6.55 11.01 -1.59
N TYR A 194 -5.34 10.49 -1.53
CA TYR A 194 -4.14 11.34 -1.46
C TYR A 194 -3.88 12.02 -2.82
N PRO A 195 -3.51 13.33 -2.87
CA PRO A 195 -3.39 14.22 -1.70
C PRO A 195 -4.75 14.53 -1.07
N LEU A 196 -4.78 14.51 0.26
CA LEU A 196 -6.01 14.70 1.04
C LEU A 196 -6.79 15.95 0.61
N GLY A 197 -8.12 15.81 0.47
CA GLY A 197 -9.01 16.87 0.02
C GLY A 197 -9.19 16.96 -1.51
N HIS A 198 -8.61 16.04 -2.29
CA HIS A 198 -8.78 15.97 -3.73
C HIS A 198 -9.24 14.56 -4.15
N ASN A 199 -10.44 14.46 -4.67
CA ASN A 199 -11.01 13.20 -5.18
C ASN A 199 -10.68 12.95 -6.66
N THR A 200 -9.99 13.87 -7.31
CA THR A 200 -9.61 13.76 -8.71
C THR A 200 -8.12 14.07 -8.87
N TRP A 201 -7.41 13.18 -9.54
CA TRP A 201 -6.05 13.41 -9.97
C TRP A 201 -6.08 13.88 -11.41
N THR A 202 -5.93 15.17 -11.62
CA THR A 202 -5.51 15.71 -12.89
C THR A 202 -4.06 16.13 -12.75
N ARG A 203 -3.23 15.68 -13.66
CA ARG A 203 -1.87 16.16 -13.76
C ARG A 203 -1.84 17.29 -14.79
N ASP A 204 -1.38 18.45 -14.35
CA ASP A 204 -0.87 19.50 -15.24
C ASP A 204 0.51 19.13 -15.76
#